data_59452eb2a0f28e6374a546d30854848a
#
_entry.id   59452eb2a0f28e6374a546d30854848a
#
_cell.length_a   1.000
_cell.length_b   1.000
_cell.length_c   1.000
_cell.angle_alpha   90.00
_cell.angle_beta   90.00
_cell.angle_gamma   90.00
#
_symmetry.space_group_name_H-M   'P 1'
#
loop_
_entity.id
_entity.type
_entity.pdbx_description
1 polymer ?
#
loop_
_entity_poly.entity_id
_entity_poly.type
_entity_poly.pdbx_seq_one_letter_code
_entity_poly.pdbx_strand_id
1 'polypeptide(L)'
;MIKATHREYTAALSSARSQSTLIAAATSAPEEMPASYRYYLSEDGLSGLGVAGDGTLVGVFSLVKGRGEDMIWESILHYGADKLDCFDGFLPDYYKRFGFAEYERVPNWTAGEPDVVFMRLTV
;
A
#
# COMPACT_ATOMS: atom_id res chain seq x y z
N MET A 1 -13.67 -3.35 -4.21
CA MET A 1 -13.34 -1.91 -4.09
C MET A 1 -13.83 -1.19 -5.33
N ILE A 2 -13.92 0.10 -5.27
CA ILE A 2 -14.42 0.95 -6.36
C ILE A 2 -13.27 1.76 -6.91
N LYS A 3 -13.16 1.88 -8.23
CA LYS A 3 -12.14 2.73 -8.82
C LYS A 3 -12.38 4.18 -8.42
N ALA A 4 -11.31 4.85 -7.97
CA ALA A 4 -11.36 6.22 -7.49
C ALA A 4 -10.48 7.13 -8.34
N THR A 5 -10.82 8.41 -8.38
CA THR A 5 -9.94 9.42 -8.98
C THR A 5 -8.76 9.67 -8.03
N HIS A 6 -7.70 10.25 -8.56
CA HIS A 6 -6.55 10.66 -7.75
C HIS A 6 -7.00 11.59 -6.61
N ARG A 7 -7.89 12.54 -6.90
CA ARG A 7 -8.42 13.48 -5.90
C ARG A 7 -9.20 12.75 -4.80
N GLU A 8 -10.06 11.81 -5.17
CA GLU A 8 -10.85 11.03 -4.19
C GLU A 8 -9.93 10.22 -3.28
N TYR A 9 -8.95 9.54 -3.88
CA TYR A 9 -8.02 8.72 -3.12
C TYR A 9 -7.18 9.57 -2.17
N THR A 10 -6.58 10.66 -2.66
CA THR A 10 -5.70 11.49 -1.82
C THR A 10 -6.46 12.16 -0.69
N ALA A 11 -7.72 12.52 -0.90
CA ALA A 11 -8.57 13.06 0.17
C ALA A 11 -8.83 12.00 1.25
N ALA A 12 -9.14 10.77 0.84
CA ALA A 12 -9.36 9.67 1.78
C ALA A 12 -8.09 9.30 2.53
N LEU A 13 -6.95 9.26 1.85
CA LEU A 13 -5.66 8.99 2.47
C LEU A 13 -5.28 10.08 3.48
N SER A 14 -5.47 11.33 3.12
CA SER A 14 -5.21 12.46 4.02
C SER A 14 -6.04 12.36 5.30
N SER A 15 -7.32 12.05 5.16
CA SER A 15 -8.22 11.86 6.30
C SER A 15 -7.76 10.69 7.18
N ALA A 16 -7.41 9.57 6.57
CA ALA A 16 -6.95 8.39 7.30
C ALA A 16 -5.65 8.68 8.07
N ARG A 17 -4.70 9.36 7.45
CA ARG A 17 -3.43 9.72 8.09
C ARG A 17 -3.63 10.66 9.28
N SER A 18 -4.61 11.55 9.20
CA SER A 18 -4.92 12.46 10.31
C SER A 18 -5.57 11.75 11.49
N GLN A 19 -6.18 10.59 11.26
CA GLN A 19 -6.87 9.80 12.29
C GLN A 19 -6.02 8.66 12.86
N SER A 20 -4.92 8.29 12.19
CA SER A 20 -4.11 7.14 12.60
C SER A 20 -2.62 7.44 12.39
N THR A 21 -1.88 7.45 13.49
CA THR A 21 -0.42 7.62 13.44
C THR A 21 0.26 6.43 12.77
N LEU A 22 -0.32 5.22 12.87
CA LEU A 22 0.20 4.03 12.22
C LEU A 22 0.07 4.15 10.70
N ILE A 23 -1.07 4.63 10.20
CA ILE A 23 -1.26 4.85 8.78
C ILE A 23 -0.31 5.94 8.28
N ALA A 24 -0.19 7.03 9.01
CA ALA A 24 0.72 8.12 8.64
C ALA A 24 2.17 7.66 8.57
N ALA A 25 2.59 6.74 9.44
CA ALA A 25 3.94 6.20 9.45
C ALA A 25 4.18 5.19 8.31
N ALA A 26 3.14 4.47 7.88
CA ALA A 26 3.25 3.39 6.92
C ALA A 26 2.98 3.80 5.46
N THR A 27 2.45 5.00 5.22
CA THR A 27 2.08 5.47 3.87
C THR A 27 2.82 6.74 3.51
N SER A 28 2.99 6.97 2.20
CA SER A 28 3.50 8.23 1.69
C SER A 28 2.46 9.34 1.88
N ALA A 29 2.92 10.58 1.91
CA ALA A 29 2.01 11.72 1.98
C ALA A 29 1.16 11.80 0.70
N PRO A 30 -0.09 12.30 0.78
CA PRO A 30 -0.96 12.38 -0.40
C PRO A 30 -0.34 13.12 -1.58
N GLU A 31 0.41 14.18 -1.34
CA GLU A 31 1.08 14.98 -2.37
C GLU A 31 2.20 14.23 -3.07
N GLU A 32 2.67 13.12 -2.51
CA GLU A 32 3.70 12.27 -3.10
C GLU A 32 3.10 11.16 -3.98
N MET A 33 1.78 11.01 -3.99
CA MET A 33 1.10 9.96 -4.74
C MET A 33 0.86 10.42 -6.17
N PRO A 34 1.48 9.76 -7.19
CA PRO A 34 1.34 10.18 -8.58
C PRO A 34 -0.10 10.07 -9.10
N ALA A 35 -0.51 11.06 -9.88
CA ALA A 35 -1.84 11.07 -10.50
C ALA A 35 -2.00 9.99 -11.58
N SER A 36 -0.87 9.45 -12.10
CA SER A 36 -0.87 8.43 -13.15
C SER A 36 -1.19 7.03 -12.65
N TYR A 37 -1.14 6.79 -11.33
CA TYR A 37 -1.45 5.49 -10.77
C TYR A 37 -2.96 5.24 -10.76
N ARG A 38 -3.35 3.98 -10.71
CA ARG A 38 -4.76 3.60 -10.55
C ARG A 38 -5.06 3.47 -9.08
N TYR A 39 -6.14 4.10 -8.63
CA TYR A 39 -6.52 4.13 -7.23
C TYR A 39 -7.88 3.51 -7.01
N TYR A 40 -8.07 2.90 -5.85
CA TYR A 40 -9.30 2.21 -5.47
C TYR A 40 -9.62 2.51 -4.01
N LEU A 41 -10.91 2.68 -3.73
CA LEU A 41 -11.42 2.93 -2.38
C LEU A 41 -12.54 1.95 -2.07
N SER A 42 -12.73 1.66 -0.78
CA SER A 42 -13.93 0.99 -0.32
C SER A 42 -15.13 1.96 -0.45
N GLU A 43 -16.36 1.41 -0.46
CA GLU A 43 -17.56 2.24 -0.61
C GLU A 43 -17.66 3.32 0.46
N ASP A 44 -17.23 3.03 1.68
CA ASP A 44 -17.27 3.98 2.79
C ASP A 44 -16.08 4.96 2.80
N GLY A 45 -15.11 4.78 1.89
CA GLY A 45 -13.93 5.64 1.82
C GLY A 45 -12.93 5.48 2.96
N LEU A 46 -13.12 4.47 3.82
CA LEU A 46 -12.26 4.26 4.99
C LEU A 46 -11.04 3.38 4.70
N SER A 47 -10.98 2.81 3.51
CA SER A 47 -9.89 1.93 3.07
C SER A 47 -9.55 2.21 1.63
N GLY A 48 -8.29 2.04 1.26
CA GLY A 48 -7.88 2.28 -0.12
C GLY A 48 -6.51 1.75 -0.45
N LEU A 49 -6.19 1.76 -1.74
CA LEU A 49 -4.90 1.38 -2.27
C LEU A 49 -4.69 1.98 -3.66
N GLY A 50 -3.44 1.92 -4.12
CA GLY A 50 -3.10 2.28 -5.48
C GLY A 50 -2.24 1.22 -6.12
N VAL A 51 -2.24 1.18 -7.45
CA VAL A 51 -1.38 0.29 -8.24
C VAL A 51 -0.72 1.12 -9.33
N ALA A 52 0.60 1.12 -9.34
CA ALA A 52 1.38 1.79 -10.37
C ALA A 52 1.28 1.06 -11.70
N GLY A 53 1.66 1.73 -12.79
CA GLY A 53 1.61 1.14 -14.13
C GLY A 53 2.46 -0.12 -14.28
N ASP A 54 3.51 -0.27 -13.46
CA ASP A 54 4.38 -1.46 -13.48
C ASP A 54 3.89 -2.58 -12.55
N GLY A 55 2.75 -2.40 -11.90
CA GLY A 55 2.19 -3.40 -10.97
C GLY A 55 2.59 -3.21 -9.50
N THR A 56 3.26 -2.12 -9.16
CA THR A 56 3.63 -1.86 -7.76
C THR A 56 2.41 -1.46 -6.95
N LEU A 57 2.12 -2.23 -5.90
CA LEU A 57 1.08 -1.91 -4.92
C LEU A 57 1.58 -0.80 -4.01
N VAL A 58 0.81 0.26 -3.86
CA VAL A 58 1.19 1.44 -3.08
C VAL A 58 0.05 1.91 -2.19
N GLY A 59 0.40 2.61 -1.12
CA GLY A 59 -0.57 3.37 -0.33
C GLY A 59 -1.75 2.58 0.21
N VAL A 60 -1.53 1.34 0.62
CA VAL A 60 -2.58 0.51 1.23
C VAL A 60 -2.88 1.03 2.63
N PHE A 61 -4.13 1.36 2.88
CA PHE A 61 -4.55 1.82 4.20
C PHE A 61 -5.95 1.33 4.51
N SER A 62 -6.24 1.18 5.80
CA SER A 62 -7.61 0.90 6.28
C SER A 62 -7.80 1.45 7.68
N LEU A 63 -8.85 2.23 7.87
CA LEU A 63 -9.31 2.67 9.19
C LEU A 63 -10.18 1.59 9.85
N VAL A 64 -10.55 0.54 9.10
CA VAL A 64 -11.36 -0.56 9.59
C VAL A 64 -10.50 -1.80 9.72
N LYS A 65 -10.46 -2.35 10.93
CA LYS A 65 -9.69 -3.56 11.23
C LYS A 65 -10.25 -4.75 10.45
N GLY A 66 -9.34 -5.61 9.96
CA GLY A 66 -9.71 -6.87 9.31
C GLY A 66 -9.94 -6.81 7.82
N ARG A 67 -9.82 -5.65 7.19
CA ARG A 67 -10.01 -5.50 5.73
C ARG A 67 -8.76 -5.77 4.90
N GLY A 68 -7.58 -5.71 5.50
CA GLY A 68 -6.31 -5.75 4.76
C GLY A 68 -6.16 -6.98 3.89
N GLU A 69 -6.52 -8.14 4.39
CA GLU A 69 -6.36 -9.42 3.66
C GLU A 69 -7.16 -9.41 2.36
N ASP A 70 -8.46 -9.09 2.42
CA ASP A 70 -9.30 -9.05 1.22
C ASP A 70 -8.81 -8.00 0.23
N MET A 71 -8.35 -6.85 0.72
CA MET A 71 -7.84 -5.78 -0.13
C MET A 71 -6.59 -6.23 -0.89
N ILE A 72 -5.66 -6.90 -0.23
CA ILE A 72 -4.45 -7.40 -0.89
C ILE A 72 -4.79 -8.44 -1.94
N TRP A 73 -5.64 -9.42 -1.62
CA TRP A 73 -6.08 -10.43 -2.60
C TRP A 73 -6.77 -9.78 -3.79
N GLU A 74 -7.65 -8.81 -3.56
CA GLU A 74 -8.34 -8.10 -4.64
C GLU A 74 -7.35 -7.37 -5.54
N SER A 75 -6.33 -6.72 -4.96
CA SER A 75 -5.32 -6.03 -5.74
C SER A 75 -4.52 -6.97 -6.64
N ILE A 76 -4.21 -8.17 -6.15
CA ILE A 76 -3.49 -9.18 -6.92
C ILE A 76 -4.37 -9.75 -8.03
N LEU A 77 -5.60 -10.13 -7.69
CA LEU A 77 -6.48 -10.87 -8.60
C LEU A 77 -7.14 -9.97 -9.65
N HIS A 78 -7.39 -8.71 -9.33
CA HIS A 78 -8.22 -7.85 -10.16
C HIS A 78 -7.54 -6.56 -10.61
N TYR A 79 -6.49 -6.09 -9.92
CA TYR A 79 -5.89 -4.79 -10.22
C TYR A 79 -4.44 -4.87 -10.70
N GLY A 80 -3.92 -6.09 -10.89
CA GLY A 80 -2.60 -6.28 -11.48
C GLY A 80 -1.42 -6.00 -10.55
N ALA A 81 -1.64 -6.00 -9.24
CA ALA A 81 -0.54 -5.83 -8.28
C ALA A 81 0.33 -7.08 -8.26
N ASP A 82 1.63 -6.93 -8.48
CA ASP A 82 2.58 -8.04 -8.49
C ASP A 82 3.89 -7.74 -7.75
N LYS A 83 4.07 -6.54 -7.25
CA LYS A 83 5.26 -6.15 -6.47
C LYS A 83 4.90 -5.04 -5.50
N LEU A 84 5.75 -4.84 -4.50
CA LEU A 84 5.61 -3.76 -3.54
C LEU A 84 6.94 -3.48 -2.87
N ASP A 85 7.02 -2.38 -2.13
CA ASP A 85 8.08 -2.12 -1.17
C ASP A 85 7.47 -1.78 0.17
N CYS A 86 8.16 -2.13 1.25
CA CYS A 86 7.70 -1.86 2.60
C CYS A 86 8.90 -1.75 3.53
N PHE A 87 8.67 -1.19 4.71
CA PHE A 87 9.69 -1.16 5.75
C PHE A 87 9.84 -2.54 6.41
N ASP A 88 11.06 -2.90 6.76
CA ASP A 88 11.34 -4.14 7.48
C ASP A 88 10.63 -4.14 8.85
N GLY A 89 10.35 -5.34 9.35
CA GLY A 89 9.60 -5.56 10.57
C GLY A 89 8.43 -6.50 10.32
N PHE A 90 7.22 -6.09 10.68
CA PHE A 90 6.01 -6.90 10.53
C PHE A 90 5.59 -7.10 9.07
N LEU A 91 5.73 -6.07 8.24
CA LEU A 91 5.14 -6.06 6.89
C LEU A 91 5.69 -7.13 5.94
N PRO A 92 7.01 -7.40 5.86
CA PRO A 92 7.50 -8.48 4.98
C PRO A 92 6.86 -9.83 5.29
N ASP A 93 6.73 -10.21 6.54
CA ASP A 93 6.09 -11.46 6.94
C ASP A 93 4.61 -11.47 6.61
N TYR A 94 3.94 -10.33 6.79
CA TYR A 94 2.54 -10.18 6.43
C TYR A 94 2.33 -10.40 4.93
N TYR A 95 3.14 -9.77 4.08
CA TYR A 95 3.00 -9.90 2.63
C TYR A 95 3.41 -11.26 2.09
N LYS A 96 4.31 -11.99 2.78
CA LYS A 96 4.65 -13.37 2.40
C LYS A 96 3.43 -14.28 2.39
N ARG A 97 2.43 -14.01 3.21
CA ARG A 97 1.18 -14.78 3.26
C ARG A 97 0.42 -14.77 1.93
N PHE A 98 0.66 -13.77 1.08
CA PHE A 98 0.00 -13.60 -0.21
C PHE A 98 0.86 -14.07 -1.38
N GLY A 99 2.04 -14.60 -1.11
CA GLY A 99 2.95 -15.07 -2.16
C GLY A 99 4.03 -14.07 -2.56
N PHE A 100 4.15 -12.94 -1.86
CA PHE A 100 5.25 -12.01 -2.09
C PHE A 100 6.53 -12.53 -1.45
N ALA A 101 7.65 -12.38 -2.15
CA ALA A 101 8.97 -12.74 -1.64
C ALA A 101 9.94 -11.56 -1.81
N GLU A 102 10.79 -11.38 -0.82
CA GLU A 102 11.84 -10.37 -0.88
C GLU A 102 12.81 -10.67 -2.01
N TYR A 103 13.12 -9.68 -2.84
CA TYR A 103 14.13 -9.81 -3.89
C TYR A 103 15.23 -8.75 -3.80
N GLU A 104 15.00 -7.69 -3.05
CA GLU A 104 15.98 -6.63 -2.82
C GLU A 104 15.74 -5.98 -1.48
N ARG A 105 16.80 -5.50 -0.86
CA ARG A 105 16.74 -4.79 0.41
C ARG A 105 17.76 -3.66 0.37
N VAL A 106 17.35 -2.46 0.75
CA VAL A 106 18.25 -1.30 0.81
C VAL A 106 18.15 -0.64 2.17
N PRO A 107 19.25 -0.07 2.67
CA PRO A 107 19.20 0.69 3.92
C PRO A 107 18.26 1.89 3.77
N ASN A 108 17.59 2.25 4.86
CA ASN A 108 16.79 3.48 4.88
C ASN A 108 17.74 4.68 4.73
N TRP A 109 17.27 5.69 4.00
CA TRP A 109 18.04 6.95 3.86
C TRP A 109 18.13 7.71 5.17
N THR A 110 17.27 7.41 6.14
CA THR A 110 17.32 7.98 7.48
C THR A 110 17.99 6.99 8.42
N ALA A 111 19.09 7.41 9.05
CA ALA A 111 19.83 6.55 9.97
C ALA A 111 18.96 6.11 11.14
N GLY A 112 19.04 4.81 11.49
CA GLY A 112 18.27 4.23 12.60
C GLY A 112 16.86 3.79 12.24
N GLU A 113 16.39 4.07 11.03
CA GLU A 113 15.08 3.62 10.56
C GLU A 113 15.19 2.24 9.88
N PRO A 114 14.09 1.48 9.82
CA PRO A 114 14.10 0.14 9.21
C PRO A 114 14.52 0.17 7.74
N ASP A 115 15.15 -0.92 7.28
CA ASP A 115 15.48 -1.10 5.86
C ASP A 115 14.20 -1.06 5.02
N VAL A 116 14.37 -0.72 3.74
CA VAL A 116 13.31 -0.81 2.74
C VAL A 116 13.43 -2.18 2.04
N VAL A 117 12.36 -2.96 2.11
CA VAL A 117 12.31 -4.31 1.56
C VAL A 117 11.47 -4.31 0.30
N PHE A 118 12.03 -4.75 -0.82
CA PHE A 118 11.32 -4.86 -2.09
C PHE A 118 10.87 -6.30 -2.29
N MET A 119 9.60 -6.48 -2.58
CA MET A 119 8.97 -7.79 -2.70
C MET A 119 8.21 -7.91 -4.01
N ARG A 120 8.14 -9.14 -4.54
CA ARG A 120 7.35 -9.44 -5.72
C ARG A 120 6.67 -10.80 -5.58
N LEU A 121 5.58 -10.96 -6.31
CA LEU A 121 4.88 -12.26 -6.32
C LEU A 121 5.77 -13.32 -6.94
N THR A 122 5.82 -14.47 -6.27
CA THR A 122 6.44 -15.67 -6.79
C THR A 122 5.33 -16.58 -7.31
N VAL A 123 5.37 -16.89 -8.57
CA VAL A 123 4.37 -17.76 -9.20
C VAL A 123 4.92 -19.16 -9.32
#